data_7a40b2c591d5875a2a75c944147e9822
#
_entry.id   7a40b2c591d5875a2a75c944147e9822
#
_cell.length_a   1.000
_cell.length_b   1.000
_cell.length_c   1.000
_cell.angle_alpha   90.00
_cell.angle_beta   90.00
_cell.angle_gamma   90.00
#
_symmetry.space_group_name_H-M   'P 1'
#
loop_
_entity.id
_entity.type
_entity.pdbx_description
1 polymer ?
#
loop_
_entity_poly.entity_id
_entity_poly.type
_entity_poly.pdbx_seq_one_letter_code
_entity_poly.pdbx_strand_id
1 'polypeptide(L)'
;ELDSNTILVSIMWVNNIIGTIEPINDVINIVKDYPRCKLHVDLVQGFSKIKPNFSFKDIDLFTISMHKIEGLKGCGILGFKENINLSNHLIGSSQQFGINPGTMDLAHAVCAAKTIRLALEDNQFDYVKSLNNYLRNKLSKIKDIYINSPENCASPYILNISIPKFNAETIMHALEQKEIYVAVGSAC
;
A
#
# COMPACT_ATOMS: atom_id res chain seq x y z
N GLU A 1 -4.30 16.21 -14.30
CA GLU A 1 -4.34 17.68 -14.28
C GLU A 1 -5.34 18.13 -13.20
N LEU A 2 -4.90 19.04 -12.30
CA LEU A 2 -5.77 19.58 -11.27
C LEU A 2 -6.36 20.90 -11.75
N ASP A 3 -7.62 21.16 -11.34
CA ASP A 3 -8.30 22.42 -11.60
C ASP A 3 -9.02 22.93 -10.33
N SER A 4 -9.70 24.09 -10.43
CA SER A 4 -10.44 24.68 -9.30
C SER A 4 -11.63 23.84 -8.82
N ASN A 5 -12.08 22.84 -9.59
CA ASN A 5 -13.19 21.95 -9.27
C ASN A 5 -12.73 20.64 -8.66
N THR A 6 -11.44 20.36 -8.71
CA THR A 6 -10.87 19.15 -8.12
C THR A 6 -10.99 19.21 -6.60
N ILE A 7 -11.70 18.24 -6.00
CA ILE A 7 -11.96 18.20 -4.56
C ILE A 7 -11.17 17.12 -3.84
N LEU A 8 -10.66 16.14 -4.58
CA LEU A 8 -9.91 15.01 -4.01
C LEU A 8 -8.86 14.52 -5.00
N VAL A 9 -7.64 14.38 -4.52
CA VAL A 9 -6.59 13.55 -5.11
C VAL A 9 -6.44 12.32 -4.25
N SER A 10 -6.59 11.15 -4.85
CA SER A 10 -6.36 9.86 -4.18
C SER A 10 -5.24 9.14 -4.90
N ILE A 11 -4.15 8.84 -4.19
CA ILE A 11 -2.96 8.23 -4.75
C ILE A 11 -2.43 7.15 -3.80
N MET A 12 -1.96 6.04 -4.34
CA MET A 12 -1.23 5.06 -3.54
C MET A 12 0.23 5.49 -3.34
N TRP A 13 0.77 5.27 -2.15
CA TRP A 13 2.18 5.53 -1.90
C TRP A 13 3.09 4.52 -2.59
N VAL A 14 2.68 3.26 -2.58
CA VAL A 14 3.42 2.17 -3.23
C VAL A 14 2.47 1.37 -4.10
N ASN A 15 2.80 1.21 -5.36
CA ASN A 15 2.01 0.42 -6.29
C ASN A 15 2.03 -1.06 -5.88
N ASN A 16 0.87 -1.67 -5.80
CA ASN A 16 0.72 -3.05 -5.32
C ASN A 16 1.12 -4.12 -6.35
N ILE A 17 1.36 -3.75 -7.61
CA ILE A 17 1.71 -4.68 -8.70
C ILE A 17 3.20 -4.62 -9.01
N ILE A 18 3.69 -3.45 -9.34
CA ILE A 18 5.10 -3.26 -9.77
C ILE A 18 5.98 -2.66 -8.68
N GLY A 19 5.39 -2.26 -7.56
CA GLY A 19 6.13 -1.78 -6.39
C GLY A 19 6.66 -0.36 -6.50
N THR A 20 6.32 0.43 -7.55
CA THR A 20 6.75 1.83 -7.64
C THR A 20 6.38 2.60 -6.38
N ILE A 21 7.33 3.42 -5.91
CA ILE A 21 7.13 4.35 -4.80
C ILE A 21 6.80 5.71 -5.39
N GLU A 22 5.59 6.17 -5.17
CA GLU A 22 5.13 7.44 -5.72
C GLU A 22 5.70 8.63 -4.93
N PRO A 23 5.99 9.76 -5.60
CA PRO A 23 6.61 10.94 -4.99
C PRO A 23 5.59 11.76 -4.21
N ILE A 24 5.09 11.23 -3.09
CA ILE A 24 4.02 11.84 -2.29
C ILE A 24 4.36 13.27 -1.86
N ASN A 25 5.62 13.55 -1.56
CA ASN A 25 6.03 14.90 -1.19
C ASN A 25 5.82 15.93 -2.32
N ASP A 26 6.05 15.54 -3.57
CA ASP A 26 5.80 16.41 -4.73
C ASP A 26 4.30 16.59 -4.96
N VAL A 27 3.52 15.51 -4.78
CA VAL A 27 2.04 15.58 -4.83
C VAL A 27 1.49 16.52 -3.75
N ILE A 28 2.01 16.44 -2.52
CA ILE A 28 1.66 17.37 -1.42
C ILE A 28 1.90 18.81 -1.85
N ASN A 29 3.06 19.10 -2.44
CA ASN A 29 3.40 20.46 -2.86
C ASN A 29 2.47 20.99 -3.95
N ILE A 30 2.07 20.12 -4.90
CA ILE A 30 1.11 20.49 -5.94
C ILE A 30 -0.29 20.72 -5.35
N VAL A 31 -0.77 19.83 -4.50
CA VAL A 31 -2.13 19.90 -3.93
C VAL A 31 -2.30 21.13 -3.02
N LYS A 32 -1.25 21.62 -2.38
CA LYS A 32 -1.28 22.83 -1.55
C LYS A 32 -1.76 24.08 -2.31
N ASP A 33 -1.55 24.13 -3.62
CA ASP A 33 -2.00 25.25 -4.45
C ASP A 33 -3.51 25.21 -4.76
N TYR A 34 -4.18 24.14 -4.36
CA TYR A 34 -5.61 23.91 -4.57
C TYR A 34 -6.36 23.77 -3.22
N PRO A 35 -6.76 24.86 -2.57
CA PRO A 35 -7.29 24.86 -1.18
C PRO A 35 -8.54 23.99 -0.96
N ARG A 36 -9.32 23.76 -2.01
CA ARG A 36 -10.53 22.90 -1.96
C ARG A 36 -10.19 21.42 -2.09
N CYS A 37 -9.04 21.11 -2.70
CA CYS A 37 -8.61 19.75 -2.94
C CYS A 37 -8.08 19.11 -1.66
N LYS A 38 -8.50 17.90 -1.37
CA LYS A 38 -8.00 17.08 -0.27
C LYS A 38 -7.10 16.00 -0.81
N LEU A 39 -6.04 15.65 -0.08
CA LEU A 39 -5.12 14.60 -0.43
C LEU A 39 -5.38 13.34 0.40
N HIS A 40 -5.78 12.29 -0.26
CA HIS A 40 -5.84 10.93 0.30
C HIS A 40 -4.63 10.12 -0.19
N VAL A 41 -3.95 9.47 0.73
CA VAL A 41 -2.84 8.58 0.42
C VAL A 41 -3.14 7.16 0.88
N ASP A 42 -3.17 6.21 -0.05
CA ASP A 42 -3.23 4.80 0.27
C ASP A 42 -1.85 4.31 0.72
N LEU A 43 -1.72 3.98 2.01
CA LEU A 43 -0.48 3.55 2.64
C LEU A 43 -0.34 2.02 2.70
N VAL A 44 -1.29 1.27 2.16
CA VAL A 44 -1.43 -0.19 2.36
C VAL A 44 -0.15 -0.95 2.06
N GLN A 45 0.56 -0.62 1.00
CA GLN A 45 1.79 -1.31 0.61
C GLN A 45 3.07 -0.68 1.16
N GLY A 46 3.01 0.56 1.67
CA GLY A 46 4.18 1.30 2.16
C GLY A 46 4.30 1.32 3.69
N PHE A 47 3.16 1.30 4.40
CA PHE A 47 3.12 1.43 5.86
C PHE A 47 3.96 0.34 6.54
N SER A 48 4.78 0.74 7.49
CA SER A 48 5.78 -0.05 8.23
C SER A 48 6.92 -0.65 7.39
N LYS A 49 6.79 -0.73 6.07
CA LYS A 49 7.77 -1.35 5.17
C LYS A 49 8.80 -0.38 4.62
N ILE A 50 8.40 0.88 4.42
CA ILE A 50 9.24 1.93 3.85
C ILE A 50 9.21 3.14 4.77
N LYS A 51 10.37 3.76 4.94
CA LYS A 51 10.44 5.03 5.67
C LYS A 51 9.83 6.15 4.81
N PRO A 52 8.79 6.85 5.30
CA PRO A 52 8.20 7.95 4.56
C PRO A 52 9.19 9.12 4.43
N ASN A 53 9.20 9.73 3.25
CA ASN A 53 9.91 10.99 2.97
C ASN A 53 8.97 12.21 3.04
N PHE A 54 7.78 12.03 3.58
CA PHE A 54 6.75 13.06 3.79
C PHE A 54 6.23 13.01 5.22
N SER A 55 5.56 14.09 5.64
CA SER A 55 4.92 14.15 6.95
C SER A 55 3.44 13.76 6.85
N PHE A 56 2.98 12.91 7.76
CA PHE A 56 1.55 12.57 7.89
C PHE A 56 0.66 13.79 8.18
N LYS A 57 1.24 14.89 8.70
CA LYS A 57 0.53 16.16 8.91
C LYS A 57 0.18 16.87 7.61
N ASP A 58 0.89 16.55 6.52
CA ASP A 58 0.70 17.21 5.22
C ASP A 58 -0.32 16.50 4.32
N ILE A 59 -0.76 15.29 4.67
CA ILE A 59 -1.84 14.58 3.99
C ILE A 59 -3.17 14.74 4.75
N ASP A 60 -4.30 14.72 4.05
CA ASP A 60 -5.61 14.97 4.66
C ASP A 60 -6.30 13.67 5.10
N LEU A 61 -6.16 12.61 4.31
CA LEU A 61 -6.69 11.28 4.61
C LEU A 61 -5.65 10.22 4.28
N PHE A 62 -5.72 9.10 4.97
CA PHE A 62 -4.93 7.91 4.61
C PHE A 62 -5.66 6.62 4.93
N THR A 63 -5.30 5.56 4.23
CA THR A 63 -5.81 4.20 4.46
C THR A 63 -4.69 3.21 4.73
N ILE A 64 -4.94 2.28 5.65
CA ILE A 64 -4.06 1.16 5.98
C ILE A 64 -4.90 -0.12 6.04
N SER A 65 -4.35 -1.24 5.60
CA SER A 65 -5.00 -2.55 5.67
C SER A 65 -4.19 -3.49 6.56
N MET A 66 -4.82 -4.01 7.62
CA MET A 66 -4.12 -4.78 8.65
C MET A 66 -3.48 -6.06 8.12
N HIS A 67 -4.15 -6.77 7.20
CA HIS A 67 -3.61 -8.01 6.64
C HIS A 67 -2.34 -7.82 5.78
N LYS A 68 -1.98 -6.59 5.42
CA LYS A 68 -0.74 -6.30 4.69
C LYS A 68 0.46 -6.06 5.62
N ILE A 69 0.21 -5.99 6.91
CA ILE A 69 1.21 -5.87 7.98
C ILE A 69 1.05 -6.98 9.03
N GLU A 70 0.67 -8.19 8.57
CA GLU A 70 0.51 -9.41 9.36
C GLU A 70 -0.63 -9.37 10.39
N GLY A 71 -1.57 -8.46 10.23
CA GLY A 71 -2.76 -8.37 11.06
C GLY A 71 -3.94 -9.17 10.50
N LEU A 72 -5.07 -9.08 11.19
CA LEU A 72 -6.29 -9.79 10.82
C LEU A 72 -6.87 -9.28 9.49
N LYS A 73 -7.44 -10.20 8.72
CA LYS A 73 -8.23 -9.88 7.52
C LYS A 73 -9.55 -9.20 7.93
N GLY A 74 -10.14 -8.43 7.01
CA GLY A 74 -11.40 -7.73 7.25
C GLY A 74 -11.30 -6.47 8.11
N CYS A 75 -10.08 -6.05 8.47
CA CYS A 75 -9.83 -4.84 9.25
C CYS A 75 -8.96 -3.87 8.47
N GLY A 76 -9.38 -2.61 8.42
CA GLY A 76 -8.62 -1.48 7.87
C GLY A 76 -8.77 -0.25 8.74
N ILE A 77 -7.95 0.74 8.48
CA ILE A 77 -7.97 2.04 9.15
C ILE A 77 -8.11 3.12 8.10
N LEU A 78 -9.07 4.03 8.32
CA LEU A 78 -9.15 5.33 7.66
C LEU A 78 -8.74 6.40 8.68
N GLY A 79 -7.62 7.07 8.43
CA GLY A 79 -7.21 8.24 9.19
C GLY A 79 -7.55 9.51 8.40
N PHE A 80 -7.98 10.55 9.10
CA PHE A 80 -8.27 11.85 8.49
C PHE A 80 -8.10 12.98 9.49
N LYS A 81 -7.84 14.20 8.98
CA LYS A 81 -7.72 15.40 9.79
C LYS A 81 -9.08 15.81 10.39
N GLU A 82 -9.07 16.40 11.57
CA GLU A 82 -10.29 16.85 12.27
C GLU A 82 -11.16 17.81 11.46
N ASN A 83 -10.56 18.61 10.59
CA ASN A 83 -11.26 19.57 9.73
C ASN A 83 -11.86 18.96 8.45
N ILE A 84 -11.75 17.64 8.26
CA ILE A 84 -12.36 16.92 7.15
C ILE A 84 -13.75 16.45 7.55
N ASN A 85 -14.75 16.92 6.83
CA ASN A 85 -16.12 16.48 7.01
C ASN A 85 -16.44 15.40 5.98
N LEU A 86 -16.60 14.17 6.45
CA LEU A 86 -17.00 13.01 5.64
C LEU A 86 -18.50 12.80 5.75
N SER A 87 -19.16 12.70 4.61
CA SER A 87 -20.59 12.34 4.58
C SER A 87 -20.78 10.86 4.89
N ASN A 88 -21.77 10.56 5.71
CA ASN A 88 -22.14 9.17 6.02
C ASN A 88 -22.75 8.49 4.80
N HIS A 89 -22.21 7.35 4.41
CA HIS A 89 -22.81 6.48 3.41
C HIS A 89 -23.84 5.50 4.01
N LEU A 90 -23.69 5.21 5.30
CA LEU A 90 -24.58 4.30 6.03
C LEU A 90 -25.42 5.09 7.03
N ILE A 91 -26.71 4.86 7.00
CA ILE A 91 -27.64 5.46 7.98
C ILE A 91 -27.62 4.61 9.24
N GLY A 92 -27.37 5.23 10.40
CA GLY A 92 -27.30 4.52 11.68
C GLY A 92 -26.88 5.44 12.82
N SER A 93 -26.33 4.82 13.85
CA SER A 93 -25.87 5.49 15.06
C SER A 93 -24.52 6.20 14.87
N SER A 94 -24.07 6.92 15.87
CA SER A 94 -22.92 7.85 15.80
C SER A 94 -21.54 7.22 16.03
N GLN A 95 -21.41 5.88 15.98
CA GLN A 95 -20.11 5.22 16.17
C GLN A 95 -19.10 5.63 15.10
N GLN A 96 -17.83 5.52 15.47
CA GLN A 96 -16.71 5.86 14.59
C GLN A 96 -16.90 7.22 13.90
N PHE A 97 -17.17 8.25 14.69
CA PHE A 97 -17.44 9.62 14.22
C PHE A 97 -18.67 9.74 13.29
N GLY A 98 -19.62 8.80 13.42
CA GLY A 98 -20.80 8.75 12.54
C GLY A 98 -20.55 8.16 11.15
N ILE A 99 -19.33 7.79 10.81
CA ILE A 99 -18.97 7.31 9.48
C ILE A 99 -19.32 5.84 9.29
N ASN A 100 -19.11 5.04 10.33
CA ASN A 100 -19.38 3.60 10.28
C ASN A 100 -20.24 3.19 11.49
N PRO A 101 -21.58 3.24 11.35
CA PRO A 101 -22.50 2.91 12.41
C PRO A 101 -22.48 1.42 12.73
N GLY A 102 -22.84 1.07 13.95
CA GLY A 102 -22.91 -0.30 14.46
C GLY A 102 -21.98 -0.52 15.65
N THR A 103 -22.18 -1.64 16.34
CA THR A 103 -21.34 -2.01 17.49
C THR A 103 -19.88 -2.19 17.04
N MET A 104 -18.98 -1.49 17.71
CA MET A 104 -17.55 -1.58 17.39
C MET A 104 -17.01 -2.99 17.62
N ASP A 105 -16.27 -3.50 16.66
CA ASP A 105 -15.52 -4.74 16.80
C ASP A 105 -14.22 -4.47 17.59
N LEU A 106 -14.35 -4.58 18.92
CA LEU A 106 -13.24 -4.34 19.83
C LEU A 106 -12.10 -5.35 19.65
N ALA A 107 -12.40 -6.59 19.27
CA ALA A 107 -11.38 -7.60 19.04
C ALA A 107 -10.46 -7.21 17.89
N HIS A 108 -11.02 -6.82 16.74
CA HIS A 108 -10.24 -6.33 15.61
C HIS A 108 -9.51 -5.03 15.94
N ALA A 109 -10.11 -4.11 16.70
CA ALA A 109 -9.46 -2.86 17.09
C ALA A 109 -8.21 -3.11 17.96
N VAL A 110 -8.31 -3.98 18.96
CA VAL A 110 -7.17 -4.35 19.83
C VAL A 110 -6.09 -5.08 19.05
N CYS A 111 -6.48 -6.03 18.19
CA CYS A 111 -5.53 -6.72 17.31
C CYS A 111 -4.83 -5.75 16.36
N ALA A 112 -5.56 -4.79 15.76
CA ALA A 112 -4.98 -3.77 14.88
C ALA A 112 -3.95 -2.91 15.61
N ALA A 113 -4.26 -2.42 16.81
CA ALA A 113 -3.33 -1.64 17.62
C ALA A 113 -2.05 -2.43 17.96
N LYS A 114 -2.20 -3.71 18.32
CA LYS A 114 -1.05 -4.60 18.57
C LYS A 114 -0.21 -4.82 17.31
N THR A 115 -0.87 -5.10 16.18
CA THR A 115 -0.22 -5.32 14.88
C THR A 115 0.59 -4.10 14.45
N ILE A 116 0.00 -2.90 14.52
CA ILE A 116 0.70 -1.64 14.18
C ILE A 116 1.97 -1.49 15.02
N ARG A 117 1.85 -1.69 16.34
CA ARG A 117 3.01 -1.58 17.22
C ARG A 117 4.12 -2.54 16.83
N LEU A 118 3.81 -3.82 16.61
CA LEU A 118 4.79 -4.83 16.20
C LEU A 118 5.40 -4.51 14.83
N ALA A 119 4.58 -4.09 13.87
CA ALA A 119 5.05 -3.75 12.53
C ALA A 119 5.96 -2.50 12.50
N LEU A 120 5.81 -1.57 13.44
CA LEU A 120 6.70 -0.40 13.57
C LEU A 120 8.01 -0.72 14.32
N GLU A 121 8.02 -1.76 15.14
CA GLU A 121 9.22 -2.28 15.81
C GLU A 121 10.06 -3.17 14.88
N ASP A 122 9.45 -3.75 13.85
CA ASP A 122 10.12 -4.64 12.89
C ASP A 122 11.01 -3.85 11.92
N ASN A 123 12.25 -4.29 11.75
CA ASN A 123 13.25 -3.65 10.90
C ASN A 123 13.85 -4.65 9.91
N GLN A 124 13.00 -5.21 9.05
CA GLN A 124 13.44 -6.18 8.03
C GLN A 124 13.80 -5.53 6.68
N PHE A 125 13.72 -4.21 6.55
CA PHE A 125 13.91 -3.51 5.27
C PHE A 125 15.23 -3.88 4.57
N ASP A 126 16.36 -3.82 5.27
CA ASP A 126 17.66 -4.09 4.67
C ASP A 126 17.83 -5.56 4.29
N TYR A 127 17.29 -6.47 5.08
CA TYR A 127 17.27 -7.89 4.77
C TYR A 127 16.45 -8.17 3.51
N VAL A 128 15.22 -7.69 3.44
CA VAL A 128 14.35 -7.87 2.27
C VAL A 128 14.95 -7.22 1.03
N LYS A 129 15.56 -6.04 1.18
CA LYS A 129 16.27 -5.36 0.08
C LYS A 129 17.44 -6.20 -0.45
N SER A 130 18.19 -6.85 0.43
CA SER A 130 19.28 -7.75 0.03
C SER A 130 18.77 -8.95 -0.76
N LEU A 131 17.66 -9.55 -0.33
CA LEU A 131 17.01 -10.67 -1.04
C LEU A 131 16.45 -10.24 -2.40
N ASN A 132 15.79 -9.08 -2.48
CA ASN A 132 15.30 -8.53 -3.74
C ASN A 132 16.44 -8.30 -4.73
N ASN A 133 17.53 -7.69 -4.29
CA ASN A 133 18.71 -7.46 -5.12
C ASN A 133 19.34 -8.79 -5.61
N TYR A 134 19.44 -9.77 -4.72
CA TYR A 134 19.93 -11.09 -5.09
C TYR A 134 19.05 -11.73 -6.17
N LEU A 135 17.73 -11.69 -5.98
CA LEU A 135 16.77 -12.25 -6.93
C LEU A 135 16.82 -11.53 -8.28
N ARG A 136 16.85 -10.18 -8.29
CA ARG A 136 17.02 -9.37 -9.51
C ARG A 136 18.27 -9.79 -10.29
N ASN A 137 19.41 -9.90 -9.60
CA ASN A 137 20.68 -10.30 -10.19
C ASN A 137 20.67 -11.73 -10.78
N LYS A 138 19.86 -12.62 -10.23
CA LYS A 138 19.69 -13.98 -10.78
C LYS A 138 18.74 -13.99 -11.98
N LEU A 139 17.62 -13.30 -11.88
CA LEU A 139 16.61 -13.25 -12.94
C LEU A 139 17.10 -12.50 -14.18
N SER A 140 17.90 -11.44 -14.02
CA SER A 140 18.46 -10.68 -15.15
C SER A 140 19.41 -11.50 -16.06
N LYS A 141 19.90 -12.64 -15.57
CA LYS A 141 20.76 -13.57 -16.34
C LYS A 141 19.95 -14.60 -17.12
N ILE A 142 18.65 -14.70 -16.89
CA ILE A 142 17.77 -15.66 -17.57
C ILE A 142 17.18 -14.96 -18.79
N LYS A 143 17.40 -15.55 -19.96
CA LYS A 143 16.85 -15.05 -21.21
C LYS A 143 15.32 -15.03 -21.17
N ASP A 144 14.73 -14.02 -21.78
CA ASP A 144 13.27 -13.85 -21.90
C ASP A 144 12.54 -13.60 -20.55
N ILE A 145 13.26 -13.23 -19.49
CA ILE A 145 12.65 -12.67 -18.27
C ILE A 145 12.84 -11.15 -18.26
N TYR A 146 11.77 -10.43 -18.03
CA TYR A 146 11.77 -8.96 -17.94
C TYR A 146 11.31 -8.55 -16.54
N ILE A 147 12.09 -7.71 -15.87
CA ILE A 147 11.75 -7.17 -14.56
C ILE A 147 10.98 -5.87 -14.77
N ASN A 148 9.71 -5.84 -14.38
CA ASN A 148 8.83 -4.68 -14.54
C ASN A 148 8.96 -3.69 -13.37
N SER A 149 9.34 -4.18 -12.18
CA SER A 149 9.59 -3.32 -11.02
C SER A 149 10.82 -2.45 -11.24
N PRO A 150 10.72 -1.11 -11.17
CA PRO A 150 11.87 -0.22 -11.33
C PRO A 150 13.00 -0.53 -10.35
N GLU A 151 14.24 -0.25 -10.74
CA GLU A 151 15.40 -0.52 -9.89
C GLU A 151 15.55 0.52 -8.76
N ASN A 152 15.35 1.80 -9.07
CA ASN A 152 15.70 2.91 -8.17
C ASN A 152 14.52 3.49 -7.39
N CYS A 153 13.28 3.21 -7.77
CA CYS A 153 12.08 3.79 -7.17
C CYS A 153 11.00 2.76 -6.88
N ALA A 154 11.39 1.54 -6.50
CA ALA A 154 10.45 0.51 -6.11
C ALA A 154 10.71 0.00 -4.68
N SER A 155 9.64 -0.43 -4.04
CA SER A 155 9.68 -1.12 -2.77
C SER A 155 10.41 -2.47 -2.92
N PRO A 156 11.34 -2.81 -2.05
CA PRO A 156 12.02 -4.11 -2.10
C PRO A 156 11.09 -5.28 -1.75
N TYR A 157 9.92 -5.01 -1.22
CA TYR A 157 8.90 -6.03 -0.88
C TYR A 157 8.10 -6.53 -2.09
N ILE A 158 8.25 -5.88 -3.25
CA ILE A 158 7.51 -6.22 -4.47
C ILE A 158 8.48 -6.36 -5.63
N LEU A 159 8.44 -7.50 -6.30
CA LEU A 159 9.18 -7.73 -7.54
C LEU A 159 8.24 -8.34 -8.57
N ASN A 160 7.96 -7.60 -9.62
CA ASN A 160 7.12 -8.02 -10.73
C ASN A 160 7.98 -8.37 -11.94
N ILE A 161 7.69 -9.51 -12.55
CA ILE A 161 8.39 -9.98 -13.75
C ILE A 161 7.40 -10.39 -14.83
N SER A 162 7.83 -10.32 -16.08
CA SER A 162 7.14 -10.85 -17.25
C SER A 162 7.95 -11.93 -17.93
N ILE A 163 7.29 -12.99 -18.36
CA ILE A 163 7.87 -14.11 -19.13
C ILE A 163 6.96 -14.33 -20.35
N PRO A 164 7.11 -13.57 -21.45
CA PRO A 164 6.11 -13.48 -22.53
C PRO A 164 5.77 -14.78 -23.23
N LYS A 165 6.67 -15.77 -23.20
CA LYS A 165 6.47 -17.06 -23.91
C LYS A 165 5.62 -18.06 -23.16
N PHE A 166 5.28 -17.77 -21.90
CA PHE A 166 4.59 -18.72 -21.04
C PHE A 166 3.36 -18.07 -20.42
N ASN A 167 2.31 -18.87 -20.22
CA ASN A 167 1.16 -18.45 -19.44
C ASN A 167 1.59 -18.30 -17.95
N ALA A 168 1.23 -17.17 -17.35
CA ALA A 168 1.65 -16.83 -15.99
C ALA A 168 1.09 -17.81 -14.94
N GLU A 169 -0.15 -18.29 -15.12
CA GLU A 169 -0.76 -19.30 -14.23
C GLU A 169 -0.03 -20.65 -14.30
N THR A 170 0.40 -21.04 -15.52
CA THR A 170 1.19 -22.27 -15.70
C THR A 170 2.50 -22.19 -14.94
N ILE A 171 3.18 -21.04 -14.99
CA ILE A 171 4.43 -20.81 -14.24
C ILE A 171 4.15 -20.83 -12.73
N MET A 172 3.09 -20.16 -12.29
CA MET A 172 2.69 -20.13 -10.88
C MET A 172 2.50 -21.54 -10.34
N HIS A 173 1.72 -22.38 -11.03
CA HIS A 173 1.50 -23.78 -10.60
C HIS A 173 2.76 -24.64 -10.64
N ALA A 174 3.64 -24.42 -11.62
CA ALA A 174 4.91 -25.14 -11.67
C ALA A 174 5.86 -24.76 -10.53
N LEU A 175 5.82 -23.51 -10.08
CA LEU A 175 6.58 -23.03 -8.92
C LEU A 175 5.97 -23.52 -7.61
N GLU A 176 4.65 -23.54 -7.50
CA GLU A 176 3.92 -24.05 -6.34
C GLU A 176 4.28 -25.51 -6.03
N GLN A 177 4.44 -26.36 -7.06
CA GLN A 177 4.93 -27.75 -6.89
C GLN A 177 6.33 -27.83 -6.27
N LYS A 178 7.08 -26.72 -6.27
CA LYS A 178 8.40 -26.58 -5.66
C LYS A 178 8.37 -25.76 -4.37
N GLU A 179 7.18 -25.56 -3.81
CA GLU A 179 6.94 -24.75 -2.61
C GLU A 179 7.37 -23.28 -2.77
N ILE A 180 7.38 -22.76 -4.03
CA ILE A 180 7.63 -21.36 -4.34
C ILE A 180 6.30 -20.70 -4.70
N TYR A 181 5.84 -19.82 -3.82
CA TYR A 181 4.53 -19.17 -3.97
C TYR A 181 4.68 -17.78 -4.58
N VAL A 182 4.03 -17.59 -5.72
CA VAL A 182 3.98 -16.33 -6.46
C VAL A 182 2.53 -16.00 -6.82
N ALA A 183 2.25 -14.74 -7.09
CA ALA A 183 0.92 -14.30 -7.55
C ALA A 183 0.97 -13.96 -9.04
N VAL A 184 -0.17 -14.11 -9.72
CA VAL A 184 -0.39 -13.66 -11.10
C VAL A 184 -1.22 -12.39 -11.07
N GLY A 185 -0.68 -11.30 -11.62
CA GLY A 185 -1.35 -10.00 -11.60
C GLY A 185 -1.44 -9.40 -10.19
N SER A 186 -2.56 -8.75 -9.89
CA SER A 186 -2.85 -8.22 -8.55
C SER A 186 -3.32 -9.34 -7.62
N ALA A 187 -2.75 -9.41 -6.42
CA ALA A 187 -3.15 -10.38 -5.39
C ALA A 187 -4.49 -10.05 -4.71
N CYS A 188 -5.11 -8.92 -5.06
CA CYS A 188 -6.40 -8.48 -4.50
C CYS A 188 -7.43 -8.30 -5.61
#